data_73126d645f13d5ca59a9ad0cf2d9efe4
#
_entry.id   73126d645f13d5ca59a9ad0cf2d9efe4
#
_cell.length_a   1.000
_cell.length_b   1.000
_cell.length_c   1.000
_cell.angle_alpha   90.00
_cell.angle_beta   90.00
_cell.angle_gamma   90.00
#
_symmetry.space_group_name_H-M   'P 1'
#
loop_
_entity.id
_entity.type
_entity.pdbx_description
1 polymer ?
#
loop_
_entity_poly.entity_id
_entity_poly.type
_entity_poly.pdbx_seq_one_letter_code
_entity_poly.pdbx_strand_id
1 'polypeptide(L)'
;PFKGQWALPGGFMKITETIEDCARRELKEETLLEDVYLEQFHVFSTVDRDPRERVVTVAFIGLVRKGEQQIEGGTDADRADWFPIDELPPLAFDHKEIIDLALNYLRDRLKIEPMAFKLLDRHFKMSELQRLYELIYNTTYDRRNFSRKMLSSGFLNGITPLNTESVREENSDLDLNYCSEDFNSPGFMQVKSASIEPTVNVSPSPTRTAQLFEFDESQYKKAKKKKFNLKNPFNI
;
A
#
# COMPACT_ATOMS: atom_id res chain seq x y z
N PRO A 1 -23.19 -19.56 -4.78
CA PRO A 1 -23.03 -18.94 -6.08
C PRO A 1 -21.55 -18.63 -6.34
N PHE A 2 -21.16 -18.35 -7.60
CA PHE A 2 -19.81 -17.90 -7.99
C PHE A 2 -18.66 -18.86 -7.68
N LYS A 3 -18.89 -20.19 -7.66
CA LYS A 3 -17.83 -21.18 -7.44
C LYS A 3 -16.69 -21.03 -8.45
N GLY A 4 -15.46 -20.95 -7.94
CA GLY A 4 -14.25 -20.77 -8.75
C GLY A 4 -13.93 -19.30 -9.11
N GLN A 5 -14.69 -18.34 -8.59
CA GLN A 5 -14.35 -16.92 -8.67
C GLN A 5 -13.68 -16.45 -7.38
N TRP A 6 -12.88 -15.39 -7.48
CA TRP A 6 -12.25 -14.75 -6.35
C TRP A 6 -13.21 -13.80 -5.64
N ALA A 7 -13.03 -13.64 -4.34
CA ALA A 7 -13.81 -12.72 -3.52
C ALA A 7 -12.87 -11.85 -2.67
N LEU A 8 -13.33 -10.68 -2.29
CA LEU A 8 -12.70 -9.91 -1.23
C LEU A 8 -12.92 -10.61 0.11
N PRO A 9 -11.97 -10.56 1.04
CA PRO A 9 -12.16 -11.10 2.38
C PRO A 9 -13.37 -10.47 3.07
N GLY A 10 -14.16 -11.28 3.76
CA GLY A 10 -15.30 -10.77 4.49
C GLY A 10 -16.38 -11.83 4.78
N GLY A 11 -17.15 -11.56 5.83
CA GLY A 11 -18.21 -12.44 6.29
C GLY A 11 -19.28 -11.72 7.09
N PHE A 12 -20.07 -12.49 7.82
CA PHE A 12 -21.18 -11.96 8.59
C PHE A 12 -20.76 -11.56 10.02
N MET A 13 -21.24 -10.41 10.43
CA MET A 13 -21.02 -9.89 11.77
C MET A 13 -21.71 -10.76 12.83
N LYS A 14 -20.98 -11.14 13.88
CA LYS A 14 -21.52 -11.83 15.06
C LYS A 14 -22.27 -10.84 15.97
N ILE A 15 -23.22 -11.33 16.76
CA ILE A 15 -24.03 -10.49 17.66
C ILE A 15 -23.17 -9.76 18.72
N THR A 16 -21.99 -10.29 19.02
CA THR A 16 -21.12 -9.82 20.11
C THR A 16 -19.94 -8.97 19.63
N GLU A 17 -19.86 -8.63 18.36
CA GLU A 17 -18.76 -7.87 17.79
C GLU A 17 -19.21 -6.57 17.10
N THR A 18 -18.31 -5.60 17.01
CA THR A 18 -18.50 -4.39 16.21
C THR A 18 -18.21 -4.68 14.72
N ILE A 19 -18.58 -3.75 13.84
CA ILE A 19 -18.27 -3.86 12.41
C ILE A 19 -16.75 -3.91 12.19
N GLU A 20 -16.00 -3.13 12.95
CA GLU A 20 -14.53 -3.08 12.91
C GLU A 20 -13.89 -4.38 13.40
N ASP A 21 -14.45 -4.98 14.45
CA ASP A 21 -13.99 -6.27 14.97
C ASP A 21 -14.27 -7.39 13.98
N CYS A 22 -15.47 -7.39 13.36
CA CYS A 22 -15.81 -8.30 12.28
C CYS A 22 -14.82 -8.19 11.13
N ALA A 23 -14.54 -6.98 10.64
CA ALA A 23 -13.62 -6.77 9.52
C ALA A 23 -12.20 -7.28 9.83
N ARG A 24 -11.69 -7.05 11.06
CA ARG A 24 -10.38 -7.57 11.48
C ARG A 24 -10.37 -9.09 11.59
N ARG A 25 -11.43 -9.66 12.17
CA ARG A 25 -11.54 -11.11 12.33
C ARG A 25 -11.57 -11.81 10.98
N GLU A 26 -12.44 -11.39 10.07
CA GLU A 26 -12.57 -11.96 8.73
C GLU A 26 -11.27 -11.82 7.92
N LEU A 27 -10.62 -10.64 7.98
CA LEU A 27 -9.33 -10.44 7.33
C LEU A 27 -8.29 -11.43 7.85
N LYS A 28 -8.19 -11.61 9.18
CA LYS A 28 -7.27 -12.56 9.79
C LYS A 28 -7.63 -14.01 9.46
N GLU A 29 -8.91 -14.39 9.56
CA GLU A 29 -9.38 -15.76 9.33
C GLU A 29 -9.18 -16.21 7.87
N GLU A 30 -9.28 -15.30 6.90
CA GLU A 30 -9.17 -15.62 5.48
C GLU A 30 -7.80 -15.35 4.85
N THR A 31 -6.97 -14.46 5.44
CA THR A 31 -5.70 -14.04 4.83
C THR A 31 -4.48 -14.14 5.76
N LEU A 32 -4.68 -14.44 7.03
CA LEU A 32 -3.68 -14.41 8.11
C LEU A 32 -3.04 -13.02 8.35
N LEU A 33 -3.58 -11.97 7.76
CA LEU A 33 -3.10 -10.60 8.00
C LEU A 33 -3.55 -10.10 9.38
N GLU A 34 -2.58 -9.61 10.17
CA GLU A 34 -2.80 -9.02 11.50
C GLU A 34 -2.31 -7.57 11.54
N ASP A 35 -2.78 -6.82 12.55
CA ASP A 35 -2.36 -5.44 12.83
C ASP A 35 -2.52 -4.46 11.65
N VAL A 36 -3.43 -4.76 10.74
CA VAL A 36 -3.76 -3.87 9.63
C VAL A 36 -4.66 -2.74 10.09
N TYR A 37 -4.26 -1.50 9.82
CA TYR A 37 -5.15 -0.36 9.97
C TYR A 37 -6.25 -0.41 8.93
N LEU A 38 -7.49 -0.61 9.35
CA LEU A 38 -8.68 -0.63 8.51
C LEU A 38 -9.45 0.69 8.64
N GLU A 39 -9.84 1.26 7.52
CA GLU A 39 -10.68 2.46 7.44
C GLU A 39 -11.96 2.13 6.67
N GLN A 40 -13.13 2.33 7.30
CA GLN A 40 -14.41 2.20 6.62
C GLN A 40 -14.52 3.30 5.56
N PHE A 41 -14.91 2.93 4.33
CA PHE A 41 -15.01 3.91 3.25
C PHE A 41 -16.38 3.98 2.58
N HIS A 42 -17.14 2.89 2.55
CA HIS A 42 -18.45 2.87 1.90
C HIS A 42 -19.38 1.78 2.44
N VAL A 43 -20.69 1.95 2.19
CA VAL A 43 -21.73 0.95 2.47
C VAL A 43 -22.43 0.58 1.17
N PHE A 44 -22.37 -0.68 0.79
CA PHE A 44 -23.03 -1.24 -0.38
C PHE A 44 -24.37 -1.85 0.00
N SER A 45 -25.45 -1.35 -0.57
CA SER A 45 -26.82 -1.76 -0.18
C SER A 45 -27.76 -1.92 -1.38
N THR A 46 -27.23 -2.10 -2.58
CA THR A 46 -28.05 -2.40 -3.77
C THR A 46 -28.86 -3.66 -3.53
N VAL A 47 -30.13 -3.67 -3.97
CA VAL A 47 -31.10 -4.73 -3.59
C VAL A 47 -30.61 -6.11 -4.02
N ASP A 48 -30.14 -6.23 -5.24
CA ASP A 48 -29.80 -7.50 -5.90
C ASP A 48 -28.29 -7.80 -5.89
N ARG A 49 -27.52 -7.15 -4.99
CA ARG A 49 -26.06 -7.33 -4.93
C ARG A 49 -25.62 -8.75 -4.55
N ASP A 50 -26.43 -9.45 -3.75
CA ASP A 50 -26.28 -10.87 -3.42
C ASP A 50 -27.54 -11.64 -3.82
N PRO A 51 -27.42 -12.62 -4.72
CA PRO A 51 -28.59 -13.37 -5.19
C PRO A 51 -29.18 -14.33 -4.14
N ARG A 52 -28.51 -14.55 -3.01
CA ARG A 52 -28.93 -15.47 -1.96
C ARG A 52 -29.96 -14.84 -1.02
N GLU A 53 -29.70 -13.58 -0.64
CA GLU A 53 -30.52 -12.85 0.34
C GLU A 53 -30.24 -11.35 0.32
N ARG A 54 -31.04 -10.61 1.08
CA ARG A 54 -30.84 -9.17 1.25
C ARG A 54 -29.62 -8.89 2.14
N VAL A 55 -28.51 -8.51 1.50
CA VAL A 55 -27.24 -8.24 2.19
C VAL A 55 -26.88 -6.75 2.10
N VAL A 56 -26.38 -6.19 3.20
CA VAL A 56 -25.73 -4.89 3.26
C VAL A 56 -24.27 -5.12 3.64
N THR A 57 -23.36 -4.59 2.84
CA THR A 57 -21.92 -4.73 3.10
C THR A 57 -21.32 -3.39 3.51
N VAL A 58 -20.61 -3.39 4.63
CA VAL A 58 -19.76 -2.28 5.05
C VAL A 58 -18.34 -2.58 4.59
N ALA A 59 -17.82 -1.75 3.68
CA ALA A 59 -16.52 -1.98 3.08
C ALA A 59 -15.42 -1.17 3.78
N PHE A 60 -14.30 -1.84 4.01
CA PHE A 60 -13.10 -1.28 4.60
C PHE A 60 -11.94 -1.31 3.60
N ILE A 61 -11.06 -0.32 3.70
CA ILE A 61 -9.78 -0.30 3.01
C ILE A 61 -8.66 -0.45 4.04
N GLY A 62 -7.71 -1.34 3.76
CA GLY A 62 -6.48 -1.51 4.53
C GLY A 62 -5.27 -1.28 3.66
N LEU A 63 -4.20 -0.71 4.22
CA LEU A 63 -2.94 -0.51 3.54
C LEU A 63 -1.86 -1.34 4.23
N VAL A 64 -1.27 -2.26 3.49
CA VAL A 64 -0.25 -3.20 3.97
C VAL A 64 0.98 -3.11 3.08
N ARG A 65 2.18 -3.16 3.67
CA ARG A 65 3.41 -3.27 2.90
C ARG A 65 3.61 -4.70 2.44
N LYS A 66 3.87 -4.87 1.16
CA LYS A 66 4.21 -6.18 0.61
C LYS A 66 5.55 -6.64 1.18
N GLY A 67 5.60 -7.87 1.68
CA GLY A 67 6.80 -8.48 2.27
C GLY A 67 6.88 -8.42 3.79
N GLU A 68 6.11 -7.56 4.47
CA GLU A 68 6.03 -7.58 5.94
C GLU A 68 5.16 -8.72 6.47
N GLN A 69 4.19 -9.17 5.68
CA GLN A 69 3.28 -10.27 6.05
C GLN A 69 3.09 -11.22 4.88
N GLN A 70 3.17 -12.51 5.15
CA GLN A 70 2.76 -13.55 4.20
C GLN A 70 1.25 -13.70 4.28
N ILE A 71 0.62 -13.88 3.12
CA ILE A 71 -0.79 -14.26 3.05
C ILE A 71 -0.88 -15.73 2.67
N GLU A 72 -1.74 -16.44 3.39
CA GLU A 72 -2.11 -17.82 3.09
C GLU A 72 -3.60 -17.94 3.24
N GLY A 73 -4.24 -18.88 2.54
CA GLY A 73 -5.64 -19.21 2.77
C GLY A 73 -5.81 -19.65 4.23
N GLY A 74 -6.73 -19.00 4.92
CA GLY A 74 -7.04 -19.33 6.31
C GLY A 74 -8.02 -20.51 6.43
N THR A 75 -8.71 -20.59 7.57
CA THR A 75 -9.60 -21.73 7.88
C THR A 75 -10.79 -21.86 6.95
N ASP A 76 -11.30 -20.76 6.41
CA ASP A 76 -12.52 -20.69 5.61
C ASP A 76 -12.30 -20.33 4.13
N ALA A 77 -11.07 -19.99 3.74
CA ALA A 77 -10.67 -19.71 2.36
C ALA A 77 -9.71 -20.78 1.84
N ASP A 78 -10.03 -21.38 0.70
CA ASP A 78 -9.16 -22.38 0.05
C ASP A 78 -7.77 -21.78 -0.28
N ARG A 79 -7.73 -20.48 -0.56
CA ARG A 79 -6.52 -19.76 -0.98
C ARG A 79 -6.69 -18.25 -0.86
N ALA A 80 -5.65 -17.54 -0.43
CA ALA A 80 -5.52 -16.09 -0.50
C ALA A 80 -4.29 -15.71 -1.34
N ASP A 81 -4.43 -14.70 -2.21
CA ASP A 81 -3.34 -14.21 -3.06
C ASP A 81 -3.40 -12.70 -3.26
N TRP A 82 -2.24 -12.12 -3.59
CA TRP A 82 -2.12 -10.74 -4.04
C TRP A 82 -2.27 -10.64 -5.55
N PHE A 83 -3.15 -9.77 -6.01
CA PHE A 83 -3.35 -9.52 -7.44
C PHE A 83 -2.95 -8.09 -7.82
N PRO A 84 -2.30 -7.89 -8.97
CA PRO A 84 -2.16 -6.57 -9.56
C PRO A 84 -3.54 -5.97 -9.81
N ILE A 85 -3.69 -4.68 -9.52
CA ILE A 85 -4.98 -4.00 -9.63
C ILE A 85 -5.49 -3.89 -11.08
N ASP A 86 -4.58 -3.94 -12.04
CA ASP A 86 -4.82 -3.93 -13.48
C ASP A 86 -4.99 -5.34 -14.09
N GLU A 87 -4.72 -6.40 -13.31
CA GLU A 87 -4.80 -7.80 -13.73
C GLU A 87 -5.70 -8.63 -12.79
N LEU A 88 -6.82 -8.05 -12.35
CA LEU A 88 -7.73 -8.74 -11.43
C LEU A 88 -8.39 -9.94 -12.11
N PRO A 89 -8.48 -11.09 -11.41
CA PRO A 89 -9.23 -12.24 -11.88
C PRO A 89 -10.74 -11.96 -11.89
N PRO A 90 -11.56 -12.87 -12.46
CA PRO A 90 -13.01 -12.80 -12.31
C PRO A 90 -13.41 -12.77 -10.83
N LEU A 91 -14.16 -11.75 -10.45
CA LEU A 91 -14.58 -11.52 -9.08
C LEU A 91 -16.06 -11.89 -8.89
N ALA A 92 -16.38 -12.41 -7.71
CA ALA A 92 -17.74 -12.70 -7.29
C ALA A 92 -18.51 -11.41 -6.95
N PHE A 93 -19.84 -11.49 -7.03
CA PHE A 93 -20.75 -10.41 -6.64
C PHE A 93 -20.42 -9.07 -7.32
N ASP A 94 -20.56 -7.99 -6.56
CA ASP A 94 -20.18 -6.61 -6.92
C ASP A 94 -18.75 -6.23 -6.45
N HIS A 95 -17.89 -7.21 -6.18
CA HIS A 95 -16.57 -6.98 -5.61
C HIS A 95 -15.67 -6.12 -6.53
N LYS A 96 -15.89 -6.16 -7.85
CA LYS A 96 -15.19 -5.25 -8.77
C LYS A 96 -15.57 -3.79 -8.52
N GLU A 97 -16.84 -3.51 -8.28
CA GLU A 97 -17.33 -2.16 -7.96
C GLU A 97 -16.74 -1.67 -6.63
N ILE A 98 -16.67 -2.58 -5.63
CA ILE A 98 -16.05 -2.27 -4.33
C ILE A 98 -14.60 -1.84 -4.51
N ILE A 99 -13.81 -2.56 -5.33
CA ILE A 99 -12.41 -2.22 -5.61
C ILE A 99 -12.29 -0.88 -6.33
N ASP A 100 -13.11 -0.64 -7.35
CA ASP A 100 -13.07 0.61 -8.10
C ASP A 100 -13.38 1.83 -7.22
N LEU A 101 -14.37 1.71 -6.34
CA LEU A 101 -14.68 2.76 -5.36
C LEU A 101 -13.58 2.92 -4.30
N ALA A 102 -12.97 1.83 -3.82
CA ALA A 102 -11.84 1.88 -2.89
C ALA A 102 -10.64 2.63 -3.48
N LEU A 103 -10.33 2.39 -4.76
CA LEU A 103 -9.26 3.13 -5.46
C LEU A 103 -9.55 4.61 -5.58
N ASN A 104 -10.78 4.98 -5.91
CA ASN A 104 -11.17 6.38 -5.98
C ASN A 104 -11.11 7.05 -4.61
N TYR A 105 -11.60 6.36 -3.57
CA TYR A 105 -11.48 6.81 -2.19
C TYR A 105 -10.01 7.02 -1.80
N LEU A 106 -9.13 6.06 -2.08
CA LEU A 106 -7.69 6.17 -1.80
C LEU A 106 -7.05 7.37 -2.52
N ARG A 107 -7.38 7.59 -3.80
CA ARG A 107 -6.91 8.75 -4.58
C ARG A 107 -7.34 10.07 -3.93
N ASP A 108 -8.58 10.16 -3.50
CA ASP A 108 -9.07 11.37 -2.84
C ASP A 108 -8.45 11.59 -1.46
N ARG A 109 -8.26 10.53 -0.70
CA ARG A 109 -7.58 10.60 0.60
C ARG A 109 -6.12 11.04 0.47
N LEU A 110 -5.41 10.55 -0.54
CA LEU A 110 -4.03 10.95 -0.81
C LEU A 110 -3.87 12.43 -1.15
N LYS A 111 -4.92 13.08 -1.69
CA LYS A 111 -4.92 14.53 -1.90
C LYS A 111 -4.97 15.32 -0.58
N ILE A 112 -5.47 14.72 0.49
CA ILE A 112 -5.74 15.39 1.76
C ILE A 112 -4.74 14.96 2.84
N GLU A 113 -4.36 13.70 2.85
CA GLU A 113 -3.52 13.09 3.88
C GLU A 113 -2.31 12.36 3.29
N PRO A 114 -1.17 12.37 4.01
CA PRO A 114 0.06 11.73 3.54
C PRO A 114 0.05 10.21 3.72
N MET A 115 -1.03 9.54 3.33
CA MET A 115 -1.18 8.09 3.51
C MET A 115 -0.14 7.28 2.73
N ALA A 116 0.38 7.82 1.61
CA ALA A 116 1.40 7.16 0.80
C ALA A 116 2.64 6.77 1.61
N PHE A 117 3.02 7.56 2.61
CA PHE A 117 4.19 7.29 3.44
C PHE A 117 4.02 6.06 4.35
N LYS A 118 2.79 5.61 4.61
CA LYS A 118 2.53 4.35 5.33
C LYS A 118 2.90 3.11 4.49
N LEU A 119 2.97 3.27 3.18
CA LEU A 119 3.31 2.20 2.22
C LEU A 119 4.80 2.18 1.85
N LEU A 120 5.59 3.11 2.36
CA LEU A 120 7.04 3.21 2.13
C LEU A 120 7.79 2.83 3.39
N ASP A 121 9.04 2.41 3.22
CA ASP A 121 9.95 2.28 4.33
C ASP A 121 10.16 3.62 5.01
N ARG A 122 10.57 3.57 6.29
CA ARG A 122 10.89 4.80 7.05
C ARG A 122 11.85 5.69 6.29
N HIS A 123 12.85 5.08 5.65
CA HIS A 123 13.83 5.74 4.81
C HIS A 123 13.62 5.30 3.36
N PHE A 124 13.18 6.18 2.50
CA PHE A 124 12.82 5.89 1.12
C PHE A 124 13.52 6.82 0.13
N LYS A 125 13.58 6.39 -1.12
CA LYS A 125 14.04 7.22 -2.24
C LYS A 125 12.88 8.01 -2.82
N MET A 126 13.17 9.21 -3.32
CA MET A 126 12.16 10.02 -4.03
C MET A 126 11.54 9.26 -5.23
N SER A 127 12.30 8.38 -5.86
CA SER A 127 11.80 7.54 -6.97
C SER A 127 10.77 6.50 -6.51
N GLU A 128 10.88 5.98 -5.29
CA GLU A 128 9.93 5.04 -4.71
C GLU A 128 8.61 5.74 -4.41
N LEU A 129 8.68 6.93 -3.80
CA LEU A 129 7.52 7.78 -3.57
C LEU A 129 6.83 8.16 -4.89
N GLN A 130 7.60 8.59 -5.92
CA GLN A 130 7.05 8.91 -7.24
C GLN A 130 6.35 7.72 -7.85
N ARG A 131 7.00 6.55 -7.84
CA ARG A 131 6.42 5.32 -8.40
C ARG A 131 5.10 4.94 -7.73
N LEU A 132 5.03 5.08 -6.40
CA LEU A 132 3.80 4.82 -5.65
C LEU A 132 2.65 5.74 -6.12
N TYR A 133 2.93 7.05 -6.27
CA TYR A 133 1.93 7.99 -6.79
C TYR A 133 1.52 7.67 -8.23
N GLU A 134 2.47 7.33 -9.09
CA GLU A 134 2.19 6.94 -10.49
C GLU A 134 1.28 5.71 -10.57
N LEU A 135 1.51 4.71 -9.71
CA LEU A 135 0.67 3.51 -9.63
C LEU A 135 -0.75 3.84 -9.17
N ILE A 136 -0.91 4.60 -8.08
CA ILE A 136 -2.23 4.89 -7.51
C ILE A 136 -3.05 5.77 -8.45
N TYR A 137 -2.45 6.78 -9.09
CA TYR A 137 -3.14 7.69 -9.99
C TYR A 137 -3.20 7.19 -11.44
N ASN A 138 -2.54 6.07 -11.75
CA ASN A 138 -2.39 5.53 -13.11
C ASN A 138 -1.90 6.59 -14.10
N THR A 139 -0.81 7.26 -13.77
CA THR A 139 -0.22 8.36 -14.53
C THR A 139 1.29 8.37 -14.40
N THR A 140 1.95 9.22 -15.17
CA THR A 140 3.40 9.42 -15.09
C THR A 140 3.69 10.88 -14.72
N TYR A 141 4.71 11.11 -13.90
CA TYR A 141 5.13 12.44 -13.48
C TYR A 141 6.54 12.76 -13.95
N ASP A 142 6.76 14.01 -14.35
CA ASP A 142 8.12 14.51 -14.54
C ASP A 142 8.89 14.48 -13.20
N ARG A 143 10.04 13.81 -13.20
CA ARG A 143 10.84 13.57 -11.99
C ARG A 143 11.24 14.86 -11.26
N ARG A 144 11.60 15.92 -12.00
CA ARG A 144 12.04 17.17 -11.38
C ARG A 144 10.87 17.93 -10.77
N ASN A 145 9.75 17.97 -11.46
CA ASN A 145 8.54 18.64 -10.98
C ASN A 145 7.95 17.91 -9.78
N PHE A 146 7.89 16.58 -9.82
CA PHE A 146 7.45 15.75 -8.70
C PHE A 146 8.32 15.99 -7.45
N SER A 147 9.65 15.83 -7.58
CA SER A 147 10.59 16.03 -6.47
C SER A 147 10.49 17.43 -5.89
N ARG A 148 10.47 18.47 -6.75
CA ARG A 148 10.32 19.86 -6.31
C ARG A 148 9.04 20.07 -5.51
N LYS A 149 7.93 19.49 -5.96
CA LYS A 149 6.64 19.63 -5.30
C LYS A 149 6.61 18.93 -3.96
N MET A 150 7.12 17.69 -3.89
CA MET A 150 7.20 16.95 -2.65
C MET A 150 8.09 17.64 -1.61
N LEU A 151 9.25 18.12 -2.02
CA LEU A 151 10.16 18.85 -1.14
C LEU A 151 9.58 20.20 -0.69
N SER A 152 8.81 20.89 -1.54
CA SER A 152 8.15 22.14 -1.17
C SER A 152 7.07 21.99 -0.11
N SER A 153 6.60 20.78 0.18
CA SER A 153 5.70 20.51 1.28
C SER A 153 6.31 20.82 2.66
N GLY A 154 7.65 20.74 2.75
CA GLY A 154 8.40 20.93 3.99
C GLY A 154 8.27 19.77 4.99
N PHE A 155 7.70 18.64 4.60
CA PHE A 155 7.49 17.47 5.46
C PHE A 155 8.45 16.31 5.15
N LEU A 156 9.41 16.51 4.26
CA LEU A 156 10.41 15.52 3.90
C LEU A 156 11.79 15.98 4.37
N ASN A 157 12.40 15.21 5.24
CA ASN A 157 13.76 15.41 5.70
C ASN A 157 14.71 14.56 4.85
N GLY A 158 15.74 15.19 4.26
CA GLY A 158 16.82 14.46 3.60
C GLY A 158 17.75 13.83 4.64
N ILE A 159 18.05 12.54 4.46
CA ILE A 159 18.96 11.80 5.35
C ILE A 159 20.33 11.78 4.69
N THR A 160 21.34 12.29 5.41
CA THR A 160 22.75 12.16 5.01
C THR A 160 23.31 10.82 5.47
N PRO A 161 24.25 10.19 4.72
CA PRO A 161 24.83 8.89 5.10
C PRO A 161 25.44 8.83 6.51
N LEU A 162 25.85 9.97 7.07
CA LEU A 162 26.38 10.06 8.44
C LEU A 162 25.34 9.73 9.53
N ASN A 163 24.03 9.82 9.21
CA ASN A 163 22.98 9.50 10.16
C ASN A 163 22.54 8.03 10.09
N THR A 164 23.08 7.23 9.16
CA THR A 164 22.75 5.81 9.04
C THR A 164 23.61 4.90 9.91
N GLU A 165 24.77 5.36 10.38
CA GLU A 165 25.61 4.56 11.28
C GLU A 165 25.04 4.46 12.70
N SER A 166 24.33 5.50 13.18
CA SER A 166 23.67 5.47 14.49
C SER A 166 22.41 4.60 14.53
N VAL A 167 21.87 4.20 13.37
CA VAL A 167 20.67 3.34 13.27
C VAL A 167 21.05 1.87 13.22
N ARG A 168 22.32 1.53 12.93
CA ARG A 168 22.79 0.14 12.89
C ARG A 168 23.05 -0.47 14.26
N GLU A 169 23.23 0.33 15.30
CA GLU A 169 23.48 -0.17 16.65
C GLU A 169 22.21 -0.60 17.40
N GLU A 170 21.00 -0.17 16.98
CA GLU A 170 19.76 -0.60 17.62
C GLU A 170 19.17 -1.90 17.03
N ASN A 171 19.72 -2.44 15.93
CA ASN A 171 19.24 -3.64 15.27
C ASN A 171 20.25 -4.80 15.25
N SER A 172 21.23 -4.83 16.18
CA SER A 172 22.29 -5.83 16.19
C SER A 172 21.91 -7.18 16.81
N ASP A 173 20.66 -7.41 17.19
CA ASP A 173 20.19 -8.68 17.78
C ASP A 173 19.21 -9.48 16.91
N LEU A 174 19.18 -9.26 15.59
CA LEU A 174 18.47 -10.14 14.67
C LEU A 174 19.46 -10.78 13.70
N ASP A 175 19.65 -12.09 13.89
CA ASP A 175 20.49 -13.01 13.13
C ASP A 175 20.47 -12.76 11.62
N LEU A 176 21.60 -12.28 11.07
CA LEU A 176 21.91 -12.25 9.65
C LEU A 176 22.36 -13.65 9.20
N ASN A 177 21.42 -14.56 9.03
CA ASN A 177 21.61 -15.78 8.24
C ASN A 177 20.38 -16.00 7.37
N TYR A 178 20.27 -15.26 6.30
CA TYR A 178 19.42 -15.65 5.20
C TYR A 178 20.20 -15.62 3.89
N CYS A 179 20.52 -16.82 3.45
CA CYS A 179 21.21 -17.11 2.20
C CYS A 179 20.44 -16.58 0.99
N SER A 180 21.22 -15.99 0.10
CA SER A 180 20.87 -15.81 -1.31
C SER A 180 20.58 -17.13 -1.97
N GLU A 181 19.31 -17.49 -2.22
CA GLU A 181 18.94 -18.43 -3.28
C GLU A 181 17.45 -18.29 -3.63
N ASP A 182 17.17 -18.28 -4.96
CA ASP A 182 15.89 -18.47 -5.62
C ASP A 182 14.86 -17.33 -5.68
N PHE A 183 15.19 -16.32 -6.49
CA PHE A 183 14.23 -15.40 -7.12
C PHE A 183 13.65 -15.98 -8.44
N ASN A 184 12.98 -17.12 -8.37
CA ASN A 184 12.23 -17.64 -9.52
C ASN A 184 11.00 -18.43 -9.08
N SER A 185 9.95 -17.70 -8.70
CA SER A 185 8.61 -18.28 -8.58
C SER A 185 7.58 -17.33 -9.16
N PRO A 186 6.70 -17.78 -10.06
CA PRO A 186 5.71 -16.94 -10.72
C PRO A 186 4.55 -16.66 -9.76
N GLY A 187 4.30 -15.40 -9.46
CA GLY A 187 3.16 -14.98 -8.64
C GLY A 187 3.34 -13.64 -7.94
N PHE A 188 4.48 -13.02 -8.06
CA PHE A 188 4.74 -11.73 -7.44
C PHE A 188 4.35 -10.57 -8.35
N MET A 189 3.83 -9.50 -7.78
CA MET A 189 3.69 -8.20 -8.40
C MET A 189 5.08 -7.71 -8.83
N GLN A 190 5.63 -8.29 -9.89
CA GLN A 190 6.78 -7.70 -10.59
C GLN A 190 6.27 -6.46 -11.30
N VAL A 191 6.60 -5.31 -10.75
CA VAL A 191 6.74 -4.15 -11.60
C VAL A 191 7.82 -4.53 -12.60
N LYS A 192 7.43 -4.88 -13.82
CA LYS A 192 8.38 -5.09 -14.91
C LYS A 192 9.17 -3.79 -15.06
N SER A 193 10.35 -3.75 -14.46
CA SER A 193 11.39 -2.87 -14.94
C SER A 193 11.75 -3.42 -16.30
N ALA A 194 11.45 -2.67 -17.35
CA ALA A 194 11.97 -2.96 -18.67
C ALA A 194 13.48 -3.02 -18.54
N SER A 195 14.05 -4.21 -18.62
CA SER A 195 15.47 -4.43 -18.72
C SER A 195 15.88 -3.96 -20.11
N ILE A 196 16.30 -2.70 -20.20
CA ILE A 196 17.12 -2.25 -21.32
C ILE A 196 18.54 -2.64 -20.92
N GLU A 197 19.05 -3.69 -21.54
CA GLU A 197 20.48 -4.00 -21.47
C GLU A 197 21.25 -2.83 -22.09
N PRO A 198 22.14 -2.16 -21.36
CA PRO A 198 23.04 -1.21 -21.96
C PRO A 198 24.34 -1.93 -22.36
N THR A 199 24.46 -2.34 -23.60
CA THR A 199 25.76 -2.55 -24.22
C THR A 199 26.40 -1.19 -24.50
N VAL A 200 26.99 -0.57 -23.51
CA VAL A 200 28.02 0.48 -23.71
C VAL A 200 29.01 0.39 -22.56
N ASN A 201 30.28 0.08 -22.90
CA ASN A 201 31.42 0.24 -22.01
C ASN A 201 31.55 1.71 -21.60
N VAL A 202 31.09 2.05 -20.41
CA VAL A 202 31.40 3.33 -19.76
C VAL A 202 32.15 3.01 -18.47
N SER A 203 33.35 3.57 -18.36
CA SER A 203 34.14 3.58 -17.13
C SER A 203 33.30 3.98 -15.93
N PRO A 204 33.47 3.35 -14.74
CA PRO A 204 32.65 3.63 -13.58
C PRO A 204 32.91 5.04 -13.07
N SER A 205 32.00 5.97 -13.36
CA SER A 205 31.91 7.20 -12.60
C SER A 205 31.44 6.87 -11.19
N PRO A 206 31.89 7.59 -10.13
CA PRO A 206 31.53 7.30 -8.76
C PRO A 206 30.00 7.33 -8.61
N THR A 207 29.41 6.20 -8.27
CA THR A 207 27.97 6.04 -8.10
C THR A 207 27.53 6.97 -6.98
N ARG A 208 26.85 8.06 -7.29
CA ARG A 208 26.22 8.92 -6.30
C ARG A 208 25.21 8.08 -5.55
N THR A 209 25.48 7.81 -4.29
CA THR A 209 24.53 7.16 -3.38
C THR A 209 23.21 7.93 -3.45
N ALA A 210 22.12 7.26 -3.77
CA ALA A 210 20.81 7.91 -3.90
C ALA A 210 20.43 8.51 -2.53
N GLN A 211 20.06 9.78 -2.52
CA GLN A 211 19.61 10.45 -1.30
C GLN A 211 18.33 9.80 -0.77
N LEU A 212 18.34 9.45 0.51
CA LEU A 212 17.19 8.95 1.24
C LEU A 212 16.42 10.09 1.90
N PHE A 213 15.15 9.87 2.10
CA PHE A 213 14.22 10.79 2.73
C PHE A 213 13.42 10.09 3.83
N GLU A 214 13.00 10.86 4.82
CA GLU A 214 12.06 10.43 5.86
C GLU A 214 10.91 11.44 5.93
N PHE A 215 9.69 10.92 6.17
CA PHE A 215 8.52 11.76 6.38
C PHE A 215 8.45 12.26 7.83
N ASP A 216 8.41 13.58 8.03
CA ASP A 216 8.27 14.21 9.33
C ASP A 216 6.79 14.28 9.75
N GLU A 217 6.30 13.18 10.32
CA GLU A 217 4.93 13.08 10.82
C GLU A 217 4.63 14.11 11.93
N SER A 218 5.64 14.44 12.76
CA SER A 218 5.48 15.37 13.87
C SER A 218 5.25 16.80 13.37
N GLN A 219 6.01 17.20 12.37
CA GLN A 219 5.86 18.50 11.72
C GLN A 219 4.54 18.59 10.97
N TYR A 220 4.15 17.51 10.26
CA TYR A 220 2.85 17.43 9.59
C TYR A 220 1.69 17.57 10.60
N LYS A 221 1.70 16.82 11.71
CA LYS A 221 0.67 16.91 12.77
C LYS A 221 0.59 18.31 13.38
N LYS A 222 1.72 18.97 13.62
CA LYS A 222 1.76 20.36 14.09
C LYS A 222 1.18 21.33 13.07
N ALA A 223 1.51 21.17 11.79
CA ALA A 223 0.98 22.01 10.71
C ALA A 223 -0.53 21.82 10.54
N LYS A 224 -1.03 20.58 10.59
CA LYS A 224 -2.45 20.23 10.53
C LYS A 224 -3.25 20.87 11.67
N LYS A 225 -2.69 20.94 12.89
CA LYS A 225 -3.32 21.61 14.03
C LYS A 225 -3.37 23.15 13.91
N LYS A 226 -2.39 23.76 13.23
CA LYS A 226 -2.27 25.23 13.14
C LYS A 226 -3.09 25.85 12.01
N LYS A 227 -3.49 25.10 10.99
CA LYS A 227 -4.19 25.65 9.81
C LYS A 227 -5.40 24.81 9.45
N PHE A 228 -6.57 25.37 9.65
CA PHE A 228 -7.86 24.91 9.11
C PHE A 228 -7.88 24.91 7.55
N ASN A 229 -6.85 25.51 6.89
CA ASN A 229 -6.70 25.63 5.44
C ASN A 229 -5.25 25.34 5.02
N LEU A 230 -4.77 24.12 5.25
CA LEU A 230 -3.59 23.65 4.51
C LEU A 230 -4.05 23.43 3.05
N LYS A 231 -3.60 24.30 2.13
CA LYS A 231 -3.56 23.92 0.71
C LYS A 231 -2.81 22.59 0.66
N ASN A 232 -3.49 21.58 0.17
CA ASN A 232 -2.96 20.22 0.19
C ASN A 232 -1.56 20.18 -0.45
N PRO A 233 -0.50 19.90 0.32
CA PRO A 233 0.86 19.86 -0.22
C PRO A 233 1.07 18.66 -1.16
N PHE A 234 0.15 17.69 -1.15
CA PHE A 234 0.23 16.43 -1.90
C PHE A 234 -0.68 16.42 -3.14
N ASN A 235 -1.38 17.52 -3.44
CA ASN A 235 -2.16 17.64 -4.67
C ASN A 235 -1.20 17.86 -5.85
N ILE A 236 -0.90 16.78 -6.53
CA ILE A 236 0.02 16.72 -7.68
C ILE A 236 -0.74 16.96 -8.97
#